data_0d56529f8122d3db2f8324d8b051e517
#
_entry.id   0d56529f8122d3db2f8324d8b051e517
#
_cell.length_a   1.000
_cell.length_b   1.000
_cell.length_c   1.000
_cell.angle_alpha   90.00
_cell.angle_beta   90.00
_cell.angle_gamma   90.00
#
_symmetry.space_group_name_H-M   'P 1'
#
loop_
_entity.id
_entity.type
_entity.pdbx_description
1 polymer ?
#
loop_
_entity_poly.entity_id
_entity_poly.type
_entity_poly.pdbx_seq_one_letter_code
_entity_poly.pdbx_strand_id
1 'polypeptide(L)'
;MGRKRSDRGNRNGTDGIKEEWIHGLMIYLKRTFHPVGQGAFFTEQFYDDNQDTLLYNVVYDCGSKSKDIITQMERDIRNCFHDRKRIDVLFLSHFDDDHVNYVGHLKKEGYLQGTRIFIPMVLDEIRLGIEPYSTNYQFVLSLNEQGENGTKVILVDFDEGNADNMAPMNTSEPRVIEELVGVEVIKSGTTLKPKNNLIGELWRYTLVNVQFKELIAEFKQKLDESDPKLDYDQLNDVDYVERNIVPLRKVYQKLGKKPKDGTAINLNSLLVMSYPVDAEICNYAGYRNMGDRYVDCQYKRTIGYAGSCLYTGDTSANELFVWIRIESMIKECLGSESELTMLQIPHHGSKYSYDGKLVNSDRYLNGFTNYDPYYSQHIFDENLPMKFASKFRMLVLVTREYGSQYEEYWKLVL
;
A
#
# COMPACT_ATOMS: atom_id res chain seq x y z
N MET A 1 -18.47 -27.71 86.45
CA MET A 1 -19.42 -28.15 85.42
C MET A 1 -19.02 -27.43 84.12
N GLY A 2 -18.26 -27.90 83.26
CA GLY A 2 -18.31 -29.02 82.40
C GLY A 2 -19.08 -28.77 81.14
N ARG A 3 -18.41 -28.48 80.07
CA ARG A 3 -18.75 -29.06 78.76
C ARG A 3 -17.69 -28.68 77.69
N LYS A 4 -16.89 -29.70 77.35
CA LYS A 4 -16.12 -29.78 76.12
C LYS A 4 -17.07 -29.69 74.91
N ARG A 5 -16.69 -28.96 73.88
CA ARG A 5 -17.15 -29.22 72.51
C ARG A 5 -15.99 -29.26 71.55
N SER A 6 -15.98 -30.32 70.85
CA SER A 6 -15.07 -30.91 69.92
C SER A 6 -14.80 -30.11 68.66
N ASP A 7 -13.57 -30.23 68.19
CA ASP A 7 -13.10 -30.04 66.83
C ASP A 7 -14.02 -30.65 65.78
N ARG A 8 -14.33 -29.94 64.75
CA ARG A 8 -14.46 -30.49 63.40
C ARG A 8 -13.84 -29.50 62.43
N GLY A 9 -12.72 -29.91 61.86
CA GLY A 9 -12.11 -29.26 60.76
C GLY A 9 -13.03 -29.23 59.55
N ASN A 10 -12.99 -28.16 58.84
CA ASN A 10 -13.44 -28.13 57.44
C ASN A 10 -12.34 -27.45 56.64
N ARG A 11 -11.54 -28.31 55.98
CA ARG A 11 -10.65 -27.94 54.90
C ARG A 11 -11.56 -27.73 53.68
N ASN A 12 -11.72 -26.52 53.25
CA ASN A 12 -12.00 -26.21 51.85
C ASN A 12 -10.98 -25.14 51.44
N GLY A 13 -9.85 -25.63 50.98
CA GLY A 13 -8.95 -24.86 50.17
C GLY A 13 -9.61 -24.66 48.83
N THR A 14 -10.19 -23.54 48.64
CA THR A 14 -10.37 -22.97 47.29
C THR A 14 -9.01 -22.35 46.96
N ASP A 15 -8.21 -23.12 46.24
CA ASP A 15 -7.12 -22.58 45.47
C ASP A 15 -7.72 -21.48 44.59
N GLY A 16 -7.64 -20.25 45.07
CA GLY A 16 -7.78 -19.07 44.26
C GLY A 16 -6.68 -19.10 43.22
N ILE A 17 -6.98 -19.59 42.06
CA ILE A 17 -6.20 -19.28 40.85
C ILE A 17 -6.22 -17.74 40.82
N LYS A 18 -5.10 -17.16 41.27
CA LYS A 18 -4.79 -15.79 40.88
C LYS A 18 -4.71 -15.83 39.37
N GLU A 19 -5.75 -15.36 38.72
CA GLU A 19 -5.66 -14.83 37.38
C GLU A 19 -4.62 -13.71 37.44
N GLU A 20 -3.36 -14.08 37.29
CA GLU A 20 -2.34 -13.16 36.81
C GLU A 20 -2.87 -12.74 35.45
N TRP A 21 -3.46 -11.56 35.40
CA TRP A 21 -3.74 -10.84 34.17
C TRP A 21 -2.38 -10.74 33.50
N ILE A 22 -2.12 -11.63 32.55
CA ILE A 22 -1.09 -11.44 31.55
C ILE A 22 -1.51 -10.13 30.90
N HIS A 23 -0.87 -9.03 31.30
CA HIS A 23 -0.99 -7.78 30.56
C HIS A 23 -0.50 -8.12 29.18
N GLY A 24 -1.43 -8.41 28.27
CA GLY A 24 -1.12 -8.70 26.89
C GLY A 24 -0.31 -7.53 26.35
N LEU A 25 0.80 -7.85 25.72
CA LEU A 25 1.66 -6.86 25.12
C LEU A 25 0.87 -6.10 24.06
N MET A 26 0.81 -4.79 24.18
CA MET A 26 0.06 -3.93 23.29
C MET A 26 0.99 -3.25 22.31
N ILE A 27 0.59 -3.23 21.04
CA ILE A 27 1.25 -2.49 19.97
C ILE A 27 0.24 -1.47 19.44
N TYR A 28 0.69 -0.28 19.12
CA TYR A 28 -0.11 0.73 18.46
C TYR A 28 0.35 0.90 17.02
N LEU A 29 -0.59 0.81 16.09
CA LEU A 29 -0.39 1.20 14.70
C LEU A 29 -0.95 2.60 14.51
N LYS A 30 -0.08 3.53 14.10
CA LYS A 30 -0.46 4.83 13.56
C LYS A 30 -0.33 4.79 12.05
N ARG A 31 -1.44 5.00 11.33
CA ARG A 31 -1.46 5.16 9.88
C ARG A 31 -1.70 6.61 9.54
N THR A 32 -0.88 7.18 8.67
CA THR A 32 -1.00 8.59 8.26
C THR A 32 -1.11 8.70 6.75
N PHE A 33 -2.12 9.43 6.29
CA PHE A 33 -2.26 9.88 4.91
C PHE A 33 -1.80 11.34 4.84
N HIS A 34 -0.62 11.53 4.23
CA HIS A 34 0.07 12.83 4.24
C HIS A 34 -0.49 13.77 3.18
N PRO A 35 -0.54 15.10 3.46
CA PRO A 35 -1.14 16.10 2.61
C PRO A 35 -0.21 16.50 1.46
N VAL A 36 -0.02 15.61 0.50
CA VAL A 36 0.90 15.79 -0.63
C VAL A 36 0.21 16.30 -1.91
N GLY A 37 -1.08 16.56 -1.87
CA GLY A 37 -1.84 17.00 -3.05
C GLY A 37 -1.88 15.92 -4.13
N GLN A 38 -1.53 16.28 -5.36
CA GLN A 38 -1.39 15.31 -6.45
C GLN A 38 -0.13 14.48 -6.23
N GLY A 39 -0.31 13.27 -5.73
CA GLY A 39 0.75 12.35 -5.40
C GLY A 39 0.36 11.36 -4.31
N ALA A 40 1.33 10.61 -3.81
CA ALA A 40 1.10 9.65 -2.75
C ALA A 40 2.26 9.64 -1.74
N PHE A 41 1.90 9.69 -0.47
CA PHE A 41 2.80 9.46 0.65
C PHE A 41 1.98 8.98 1.84
N PHE A 42 2.09 7.71 2.16
CA PHE A 42 1.37 7.08 3.26
C PHE A 42 2.36 6.36 4.17
N THR A 43 2.12 6.44 5.49
CA THR A 43 2.98 5.79 6.47
C THR A 43 2.19 4.91 7.41
N GLU A 44 2.77 3.78 7.79
CA GLU A 44 2.32 2.92 8.88
C GLU A 44 3.45 2.78 9.89
N GLN A 45 3.21 3.19 11.12
CA GLN A 45 4.18 3.24 12.19
C GLN A 45 3.68 2.42 13.37
N PHE A 46 4.47 1.43 13.77
CA PHE A 46 4.13 0.56 14.90
C PHE A 46 4.93 0.99 16.13
N TYR A 47 4.23 1.27 17.20
CA TYR A 47 4.79 1.73 18.47
C TYR A 47 4.56 0.70 19.56
N ASP A 48 5.41 0.74 20.59
CA ASP A 48 5.22 -0.02 21.83
C ASP A 48 3.95 0.43 22.59
N ASP A 49 3.65 -0.24 23.69
CA ASP A 49 2.47 -0.01 24.52
C ASP A 49 2.39 1.40 25.13
N ASN A 50 3.52 2.04 25.33
CA ASN A 50 3.59 3.42 25.83
C ASN A 50 3.47 4.46 24.69
N GLN A 51 3.47 4.03 23.46
CA GLN A 51 3.51 4.87 22.24
C GLN A 51 4.76 5.76 22.13
N ASP A 52 5.81 5.43 22.88
CA ASP A 52 7.04 6.22 22.93
C ASP A 52 8.14 5.66 22.04
N THR A 53 8.16 4.33 21.83
CA THR A 53 9.19 3.67 21.02
C THR A 53 8.64 3.20 19.68
N LEU A 54 9.19 3.75 18.61
CA LEU A 54 8.86 3.33 17.26
C LEU A 54 9.57 2.02 16.92
N LEU A 55 8.81 0.97 16.73
CA LEU A 55 9.30 -0.40 16.51
C LEU A 55 9.50 -0.74 15.04
N TYR A 56 8.63 -0.23 14.16
CA TYR A 56 8.64 -0.57 12.74
C TYR A 56 7.99 0.53 11.89
N ASN A 57 8.62 0.85 10.77
CA ASN A 57 8.19 1.89 9.85
C ASN A 57 7.93 1.33 8.45
N VAL A 58 6.75 1.56 7.93
CA VAL A 58 6.36 1.21 6.56
C VAL A 58 5.91 2.46 5.82
N VAL A 59 6.35 2.58 4.58
CA VAL A 59 5.97 3.67 3.67
C VAL A 59 5.37 3.05 2.41
N TYR A 60 4.30 3.65 1.91
CA TYR A 60 3.74 3.38 0.60
C TYR A 60 3.79 4.66 -0.22
N ASP A 61 4.53 4.63 -1.32
CA ASP A 61 4.89 5.75 -2.20
C ASP A 61 5.54 6.94 -1.45
N CYS A 62 6.22 7.81 -2.17
CA CYS A 62 6.78 9.04 -1.62
C CYS A 62 7.01 10.05 -2.74
N GLY A 63 5.93 10.74 -3.14
CA GLY A 63 5.99 11.70 -4.23
C GLY A 63 4.86 12.71 -4.27
N SER A 64 5.09 13.78 -5.04
CA SER A 64 4.10 14.83 -5.33
C SER A 64 4.44 15.60 -6.60
N LYS A 65 3.41 15.98 -7.36
CA LYS A 65 3.52 16.96 -8.48
C LYS A 65 3.49 18.41 -8.00
N SER A 66 3.03 18.66 -6.77
CA SER A 66 2.87 20.00 -6.23
C SER A 66 4.22 20.54 -5.72
N LYS A 67 4.86 21.41 -6.49
CA LYS A 67 6.20 21.94 -6.16
C LYS A 67 6.24 22.81 -4.91
N ASP A 68 5.15 23.46 -4.57
CA ASP A 68 5.01 24.37 -3.42
C ASP A 68 4.93 23.65 -2.06
N ILE A 69 4.72 22.33 -2.05
CA ILE A 69 4.68 21.54 -0.81
C ILE A 69 6.02 20.89 -0.42
N ILE A 70 7.09 21.11 -1.17
CA ILE A 70 8.40 20.49 -0.93
C ILE A 70 8.83 20.64 0.54
N THR A 71 8.85 21.87 1.05
CA THR A 71 9.25 22.16 2.44
C THR A 71 8.32 21.48 3.46
N GLN A 72 7.03 21.38 3.16
CA GLN A 72 6.08 20.70 4.01
C GLN A 72 6.37 19.19 4.03
N MET A 73 6.54 18.59 2.87
CA MET A 73 6.81 17.16 2.75
C MET A 73 8.13 16.76 3.44
N GLU A 74 9.19 17.56 3.29
CA GLU A 74 10.45 17.37 4.02
C GLU A 74 10.26 17.46 5.54
N ARG A 75 9.42 18.37 6.01
CA ARG A 75 9.07 18.48 7.43
C ARG A 75 8.30 17.27 7.90
N ASP A 76 7.31 16.81 7.13
CA ASP A 76 6.48 15.67 7.48
C ASP A 76 7.31 14.38 7.53
N ILE A 77 8.23 14.19 6.58
CA ILE A 77 9.23 13.11 6.60
C ILE A 77 10.07 13.17 7.87
N ARG A 78 10.64 14.34 8.22
CA ARG A 78 11.43 14.47 9.45
C ARG A 78 10.61 14.16 10.70
N ASN A 79 9.38 14.63 10.76
CA ASN A 79 8.51 14.39 11.92
C ASN A 79 8.13 12.91 12.04
N CYS A 80 7.84 12.23 10.92
CA CYS A 80 7.49 10.81 10.91
C CYS A 80 8.65 9.92 11.36
N PHE A 81 9.90 10.30 11.04
CA PHE A 81 11.07 9.45 11.29
C PHE A 81 12.02 10.05 12.33
N HIS A 82 11.54 11.00 13.16
CA HIS A 82 12.33 11.68 14.17
C HIS A 82 12.98 10.71 15.16
N ASP A 83 12.20 9.78 15.68
CA ASP A 83 12.65 8.87 16.74
C ASP A 83 13.48 7.70 16.20
N ARG A 84 13.26 7.35 14.94
CA ARG A 84 13.98 6.29 14.26
C ARG A 84 14.23 6.71 12.81
N LYS A 85 15.44 7.15 12.52
CA LYS A 85 15.86 7.55 11.16
C LYS A 85 16.00 6.35 10.23
N ARG A 86 14.96 5.52 10.14
CA ARG A 86 14.96 4.33 9.30
C ARG A 86 13.55 3.99 8.86
N ILE A 87 13.40 3.74 7.58
CA ILE A 87 12.26 3.07 6.98
C ILE A 87 12.60 1.58 6.90
N ASP A 88 11.77 0.70 7.45
CA ASP A 88 11.99 -0.74 7.37
C ASP A 88 11.54 -1.28 6.02
N VAL A 89 10.40 -0.80 5.52
CA VAL A 89 9.81 -1.19 4.25
C VAL A 89 9.32 0.03 3.48
N LEU A 90 9.66 0.10 2.21
CA LEU A 90 9.10 1.03 1.23
C LEU A 90 8.43 0.24 0.11
N PHE A 91 7.15 0.42 -0.08
CA PHE A 91 6.41 -0.05 -1.24
C PHE A 91 6.28 1.09 -2.23
N LEU A 92 6.62 0.86 -3.49
CA LEU A 92 6.37 1.80 -4.57
C LEU A 92 5.35 1.19 -5.52
N SER A 93 4.23 1.90 -5.70
CA SER A 93 3.15 1.41 -6.54
C SER A 93 3.53 1.35 -8.01
N HIS A 94 4.15 2.41 -8.51
CA HIS A 94 4.66 2.57 -9.88
C HIS A 94 5.71 3.69 -9.91
N PHE A 95 6.14 4.15 -11.10
CA PHE A 95 7.30 5.04 -11.24
C PHE A 95 6.98 6.43 -11.80
N ASP A 96 5.71 6.87 -11.74
CA ASP A 96 5.38 8.25 -12.04
C ASP A 96 5.96 9.21 -10.99
N ASP A 97 6.33 10.41 -11.41
CA ASP A 97 7.01 11.39 -10.55
C ASP A 97 6.27 11.66 -9.24
N ASP A 98 4.96 11.72 -9.26
CA ASP A 98 4.14 12.00 -8.09
C ASP A 98 4.04 10.84 -7.09
N HIS A 99 4.70 9.72 -7.38
CA HIS A 99 4.80 8.57 -6.48
C HIS A 99 6.23 8.31 -6.00
N VAL A 100 7.28 8.81 -6.71
CA VAL A 100 8.66 8.42 -6.42
C VAL A 100 9.66 9.58 -6.29
N ASN A 101 9.31 10.81 -6.67
CA ASN A 101 10.28 11.90 -6.79
C ASN A 101 10.95 12.33 -5.46
N TYR A 102 10.41 11.93 -4.30
CA TYR A 102 11.04 12.16 -2.99
C TYR A 102 11.88 10.98 -2.48
N VAL A 103 11.91 9.85 -3.16
CA VAL A 103 12.77 8.70 -2.78
C VAL A 103 14.25 9.11 -2.75
N GLY A 104 14.67 9.99 -3.68
CA GLY A 104 16.01 10.57 -3.66
C GLY A 104 16.32 11.37 -2.39
N HIS A 105 15.35 12.10 -1.86
CA HIS A 105 15.49 12.80 -0.59
C HIS A 105 15.61 11.82 0.58
N LEU A 106 14.79 10.77 0.63
CA LEU A 106 14.88 9.72 1.65
C LEU A 106 16.28 9.08 1.67
N LYS A 107 16.84 8.79 0.49
CA LYS A 107 18.22 8.27 0.38
C LYS A 107 19.24 9.26 0.92
N LYS A 108 19.18 10.51 0.49
CA LYS A 108 20.13 11.58 0.86
C LYS A 108 20.18 11.79 2.38
N GLU A 109 19.03 11.76 3.03
CA GLU A 109 18.89 11.95 4.48
C GLU A 109 19.17 10.67 5.30
N GLY A 110 19.48 9.54 4.64
CA GLY A 110 19.86 8.28 5.27
C GLY A 110 18.69 7.43 5.78
N TYR A 111 17.44 7.76 5.44
CA TYR A 111 16.26 7.00 5.90
C TYR A 111 16.14 5.61 5.27
N LEU A 112 16.80 5.37 4.12
CA LEU A 112 16.72 4.11 3.40
C LEU A 112 17.78 3.07 3.81
N GLN A 113 18.64 3.36 4.77
CA GLN A 113 19.67 2.41 5.19
C GLN A 113 19.04 1.13 5.75
N GLY A 114 19.31 0.00 5.12
CA GLY A 114 18.75 -1.31 5.48
C GLY A 114 17.26 -1.49 5.14
N THR A 115 16.69 -0.59 4.35
CA THR A 115 15.29 -0.65 3.89
C THR A 115 15.08 -1.78 2.88
N ARG A 116 13.93 -2.42 2.92
CA ARG A 116 13.43 -3.31 1.86
C ARG A 116 12.46 -2.52 0.99
N ILE A 117 12.84 -2.34 -0.29
CA ILE A 117 12.04 -1.60 -1.27
C ILE A 117 11.38 -2.61 -2.20
N PHE A 118 10.06 -2.71 -2.14
CA PHE A 118 9.28 -3.56 -3.03
C PHE A 118 8.72 -2.72 -4.17
N ILE A 119 8.96 -3.17 -5.40
CA ILE A 119 8.53 -2.50 -6.61
C ILE A 119 7.86 -3.49 -7.56
N PRO A 120 6.91 -3.06 -8.38
CA PRO A 120 6.38 -3.92 -9.41
C PRO A 120 7.48 -4.27 -10.42
N MET A 121 7.58 -5.52 -10.80
CA MET A 121 8.30 -5.89 -12.00
C MET A 121 7.55 -5.28 -13.19
N VAL A 122 8.24 -4.50 -13.97
CA VAL A 122 7.67 -3.92 -15.20
C VAL A 122 8.23 -4.64 -16.39
N LEU A 123 7.44 -4.67 -17.46
CA LEU A 123 7.89 -5.25 -18.72
C LEU A 123 9.16 -4.57 -19.21
N ASP A 124 10.05 -5.36 -19.85
CA ASP A 124 11.31 -4.88 -20.38
C ASP A 124 11.13 -3.69 -21.32
N GLU A 125 10.05 -3.70 -22.08
CA GLU A 125 9.67 -2.65 -23.00
C GLU A 125 9.39 -1.31 -22.31
N ILE A 126 8.85 -1.37 -21.09
CA ILE A 126 8.58 -0.18 -20.28
C ILE A 126 9.87 0.36 -19.66
N ARG A 127 10.76 -0.53 -19.22
CA ARG A 127 12.02 -0.15 -18.60
C ARG A 127 12.90 0.70 -19.50
N LEU A 128 12.80 0.49 -20.82
CA LEU A 128 13.74 1.01 -21.80
C LEU A 128 13.25 2.25 -22.54
N GLY A 129 11.94 2.54 -22.52
CA GLY A 129 11.37 3.44 -23.53
C GLY A 129 10.71 4.72 -23.03
N ILE A 130 10.42 4.91 -21.72
CA ILE A 130 9.55 6.01 -21.29
C ILE A 130 10.20 6.87 -20.22
N GLU A 131 10.59 8.08 -20.63
CA GLU A 131 10.98 9.15 -19.71
C GLU A 131 9.71 9.93 -19.25
N PRO A 132 9.60 10.28 -17.93
CA PRO A 132 10.59 10.08 -16.86
C PRO A 132 10.54 8.70 -16.19
N TYR A 133 9.59 7.84 -16.55
CA TYR A 133 9.30 6.56 -15.90
C TYR A 133 10.52 5.63 -15.87
N SER A 134 11.22 5.48 -17.01
CA SER A 134 12.40 4.62 -17.08
C SER A 134 13.54 5.16 -16.22
N THR A 135 13.73 6.48 -16.14
CA THR A 135 14.72 7.12 -15.28
C THR A 135 14.42 6.85 -13.80
N ASN A 136 13.18 6.98 -13.39
CA ASN A 136 12.75 6.71 -12.02
C ASN A 136 12.94 5.23 -11.67
N TYR A 137 12.57 4.33 -12.58
CA TYR A 137 12.78 2.89 -12.39
C TYR A 137 14.26 2.54 -12.23
N GLN A 138 15.13 3.02 -13.13
CA GLN A 138 16.57 2.79 -13.05
C GLN A 138 17.18 3.40 -11.78
N PHE A 139 16.72 4.59 -11.39
CA PHE A 139 17.13 5.20 -10.13
C PHE A 139 16.80 4.29 -8.94
N VAL A 140 15.56 3.80 -8.84
CA VAL A 140 15.17 2.93 -7.73
C VAL A 140 15.96 1.62 -7.73
N LEU A 141 16.19 1.00 -8.89
CA LEU A 141 17.06 -0.18 -8.99
C LEU A 141 18.48 0.10 -8.50
N SER A 142 19.01 1.29 -8.78
CA SER A 142 20.36 1.70 -8.34
C SER A 142 20.50 1.84 -6.82
N LEU A 143 19.38 1.86 -6.08
CA LEU A 143 19.39 1.88 -4.61
C LEU A 143 19.76 0.54 -4.00
N ASN A 144 19.81 -0.55 -4.80
CA ASN A 144 20.15 -1.87 -4.30
C ASN A 144 21.63 -1.95 -3.90
N GLU A 145 21.88 -2.17 -2.61
CA GLU A 145 23.22 -2.18 -2.02
C GLU A 145 23.63 -3.59 -1.58
N GLN A 146 24.91 -3.90 -1.62
CA GLN A 146 25.44 -5.16 -1.11
C GLN A 146 25.61 -5.12 0.41
N GLY A 147 25.61 -6.30 1.05
CA GLY A 147 25.78 -6.44 2.49
C GLY A 147 24.47 -6.53 3.29
N GLU A 148 24.56 -6.99 4.53
CA GLU A 148 23.39 -7.27 5.37
C GLU A 148 22.57 -6.02 5.75
N ASN A 149 23.25 -4.89 5.93
CA ASN A 149 22.62 -3.62 6.32
C ASN A 149 22.40 -2.70 5.13
N GLY A 150 22.61 -3.16 3.89
CA GLY A 150 22.34 -2.39 2.70
C GLY A 150 20.85 -2.29 2.37
N THR A 151 20.49 -1.27 1.64
CA THR A 151 19.16 -1.15 1.03
C THR A 151 18.95 -2.29 0.04
N LYS A 152 17.80 -2.93 0.06
CA LYS A 152 17.47 -4.05 -0.83
C LYS A 152 16.26 -3.72 -1.69
N VAL A 153 16.40 -3.86 -2.99
CA VAL A 153 15.29 -3.75 -3.94
C VAL A 153 14.79 -5.14 -4.30
N ILE A 154 13.49 -5.36 -4.19
CA ILE A 154 12.81 -6.61 -4.45
C ILE A 154 11.75 -6.38 -5.53
N LEU A 155 11.78 -7.17 -6.59
CA LEU A 155 10.81 -7.13 -7.66
C LEU A 155 9.62 -8.04 -7.33
N VAL A 156 8.42 -7.54 -7.51
CA VAL A 156 7.19 -8.33 -7.42
C VAL A 156 6.78 -8.73 -8.85
N ASP A 157 6.86 -10.01 -9.14
CA ASP A 157 6.51 -10.58 -10.44
C ASP A 157 5.03 -10.38 -10.77
N PHE A 158 4.68 -10.60 -12.01
CA PHE A 158 3.31 -10.43 -12.47
C PHE A 158 2.36 -11.49 -11.93
N ASP A 159 1.11 -11.11 -11.79
CA ASP A 159 0.01 -12.06 -11.65
C ASP A 159 -0.35 -12.63 -13.04
N GLU A 160 -0.04 -13.89 -13.28
CA GLU A 160 -0.33 -14.56 -14.55
C GLU A 160 -1.82 -14.87 -14.76
N GLY A 161 -2.70 -14.37 -13.91
CA GLY A 161 -4.14 -14.65 -13.97
C GLY A 161 -4.75 -14.23 -15.31
N ASN A 162 -5.43 -15.18 -15.98
CA ASN A 162 -6.43 -14.85 -16.99
C ASN A 162 -7.74 -14.53 -16.26
N ALA A 163 -8.56 -13.63 -16.83
CA ALA A 163 -9.87 -13.28 -16.25
C ALA A 163 -10.75 -14.53 -16.00
N ASP A 164 -10.58 -15.58 -16.78
CA ASP A 164 -11.34 -16.84 -16.68
C ASP A 164 -10.69 -17.89 -15.77
N ASN A 165 -9.41 -17.74 -15.43
CA ASN A 165 -8.65 -18.71 -14.60
C ASN A 165 -7.68 -17.94 -13.70
N MET A 166 -8.22 -17.17 -12.76
CA MET A 166 -7.37 -16.55 -11.74
C MET A 166 -6.82 -17.64 -10.83
N ALA A 167 -5.53 -17.89 -10.91
CA ALA A 167 -4.88 -18.74 -9.94
C ALA A 167 -5.11 -18.15 -8.54
N PRO A 168 -5.40 -18.99 -7.52
CA PRO A 168 -5.47 -18.52 -6.14
C PRO A 168 -4.13 -17.86 -5.79
N MET A 169 -4.19 -16.84 -4.91
CA MET A 169 -2.97 -16.23 -4.40
C MET A 169 -2.06 -17.31 -3.81
N ASN A 170 -0.77 -17.07 -3.87
CA ASN A 170 0.21 -17.98 -3.32
C ASN A 170 -0.05 -18.15 -1.81
N THR A 171 -0.63 -19.30 -1.42
CA THR A 171 -0.94 -19.66 -0.02
C THR A 171 0.27 -20.18 0.74
N SER A 172 1.50 -20.04 0.20
CA SER A 172 2.71 -20.39 0.93
C SER A 172 2.79 -19.63 2.26
N GLU A 173 3.52 -20.17 3.23
CA GLU A 173 3.78 -19.48 4.49
C GLU A 173 4.32 -18.05 4.23
N PRO A 174 3.90 -17.07 5.05
CA PRO A 174 4.35 -15.70 4.90
C PRO A 174 5.88 -15.59 4.98
N ARG A 175 6.48 -14.95 3.98
CA ARG A 175 7.93 -14.74 3.94
C ARG A 175 8.35 -13.62 4.90
N VAL A 176 9.45 -13.84 5.59
CA VAL A 176 10.04 -12.80 6.46
C VAL A 176 10.72 -11.76 5.58
N ILE A 177 10.34 -10.50 5.74
CA ILE A 177 10.81 -9.39 4.90
C ILE A 177 12.34 -9.28 4.92
N GLU A 178 12.95 -9.41 6.09
CA GLU A 178 14.39 -9.21 6.27
C GLU A 178 15.26 -10.36 5.77
N GLU A 179 14.66 -11.51 5.46
CA GLU A 179 15.36 -12.64 4.85
C GLU A 179 15.52 -12.50 3.34
N LEU A 180 14.79 -11.56 2.73
CA LEU A 180 14.91 -11.25 1.31
C LEU A 180 16.20 -10.49 1.03
N VAL A 181 17.06 -11.02 0.18
CA VAL A 181 18.42 -10.51 -0.05
C VAL A 181 18.65 -10.21 -1.54
N GLY A 182 19.19 -9.03 -1.83
CA GLY A 182 19.58 -8.62 -3.18
C GLY A 182 18.40 -8.14 -4.04
N VAL A 183 18.61 -8.04 -5.35
CA VAL A 183 17.49 -7.90 -6.30
C VAL A 183 16.88 -9.28 -6.45
N GLU A 184 15.90 -9.54 -5.65
CA GLU A 184 15.15 -10.79 -5.65
C GLU A 184 13.84 -10.58 -6.39
N VAL A 185 13.37 -11.61 -7.06
CA VAL A 185 12.03 -11.63 -7.65
C VAL A 185 11.14 -12.51 -6.79
N ILE A 186 10.06 -11.95 -6.29
CA ILE A 186 9.03 -12.68 -5.57
C ILE A 186 7.75 -12.75 -6.42
N LYS A 187 6.96 -13.79 -6.23
CA LYS A 187 5.70 -13.97 -6.97
C LYS A 187 4.64 -12.97 -6.51
N SER A 188 3.82 -12.51 -7.44
CA SER A 188 2.56 -11.85 -7.13
C SER A 188 1.69 -12.73 -6.22
N GLY A 189 0.99 -12.12 -5.26
CA GLY A 189 0.25 -12.83 -4.21
C GLY A 189 1.10 -13.25 -3.00
N THR A 190 2.41 -12.96 -3.00
CA THR A 190 3.26 -13.25 -1.84
C THR A 190 2.81 -12.45 -0.63
N THR A 191 2.64 -13.14 0.50
CA THR A 191 2.40 -12.52 1.80
C THR A 191 3.72 -12.39 2.57
N LEU A 192 3.92 -11.21 3.15
CA LEU A 192 5.10 -10.84 3.93
C LEU A 192 4.72 -10.64 5.38
N LYS A 193 5.63 -10.98 6.30
CA LYS A 193 5.53 -10.61 7.71
C LYS A 193 6.77 -9.81 8.15
N PRO A 194 6.61 -8.78 8.99
CA PRO A 194 7.73 -8.12 9.65
C PRO A 194 8.56 -9.10 10.47
N LYS A 195 9.87 -8.95 10.48
CA LYS A 195 10.76 -9.79 11.32
C LYS A 195 10.68 -9.44 12.79
N ASN A 196 10.26 -8.23 13.11
CA ASN A 196 10.01 -7.86 14.51
C ASN A 196 9.06 -8.90 15.13
N ASN A 197 9.53 -9.61 16.15
CA ASN A 197 8.83 -10.78 16.71
C ASN A 197 7.38 -10.48 17.12
N LEU A 198 7.12 -9.27 17.62
CA LEU A 198 5.79 -8.86 18.05
C LEU A 198 4.92 -8.51 16.84
N ILE A 199 5.42 -7.61 15.98
CA ILE A 199 4.65 -7.13 14.83
C ILE A 199 4.46 -8.25 13.81
N GLY A 200 5.46 -9.11 13.62
CA GLY A 200 5.38 -10.26 12.73
C GLY A 200 4.34 -11.32 13.14
N GLU A 201 3.94 -11.37 14.41
CA GLU A 201 2.83 -12.22 14.86
C GLU A 201 1.46 -11.53 14.68
N LEU A 202 1.43 -10.21 14.53
CA LEU A 202 0.20 -9.42 14.51
C LEU A 202 -0.21 -8.93 13.12
N TRP A 203 0.76 -8.77 12.18
CA TRP A 203 0.52 -8.01 10.95
C TRP A 203 1.07 -8.68 9.70
N ARG A 204 0.40 -8.46 8.58
CA ARG A 204 0.76 -9.01 7.26
C ARG A 204 0.66 -7.94 6.17
N TYR A 205 1.47 -8.16 5.12
CA TYR A 205 1.41 -7.42 3.86
C TYR A 205 1.34 -8.41 2.70
N THR A 206 0.30 -8.34 1.89
CA THR A 206 0.19 -9.15 0.67
C THR A 206 0.37 -8.25 -0.54
N LEU A 207 1.19 -8.67 -1.48
CA LEU A 207 1.61 -7.89 -2.64
C LEU A 207 1.04 -8.50 -3.92
N VAL A 208 0.39 -7.68 -4.74
CA VAL A 208 -0.12 -8.12 -6.04
C VAL A 208 0.28 -7.13 -7.12
N ASN A 209 1.01 -7.60 -8.12
CA ASN A 209 1.36 -6.85 -9.32
C ASN A 209 0.45 -7.30 -10.46
N VAL A 210 -0.53 -6.49 -10.80
CA VAL A 210 -1.52 -6.80 -11.83
C VAL A 210 -0.98 -6.41 -13.21
N GLN A 211 -0.91 -7.37 -14.14
CA GLN A 211 -0.45 -7.13 -15.50
C GLN A 211 -1.58 -7.16 -16.52
N PHE A 212 -1.48 -6.30 -17.51
CA PHE A 212 -2.38 -6.23 -18.64
C PHE A 212 -1.79 -6.95 -19.87
N LYS A 213 -2.06 -8.25 -20.03
CA LYS A 213 -1.55 -9.03 -21.18
C LYS A 213 -2.00 -8.46 -22.52
N GLU A 214 -3.19 -7.87 -22.57
CA GLU A 214 -3.73 -7.22 -23.75
C GLU A 214 -2.87 -6.03 -24.21
N LEU A 215 -2.24 -5.33 -23.25
CA LEU A 215 -1.34 -4.22 -23.59
C LEU A 215 -0.08 -4.69 -24.29
N ILE A 216 0.44 -5.87 -23.95
CA ILE A 216 1.61 -6.43 -24.64
C ILE A 216 1.25 -6.74 -26.10
N ALA A 217 0.11 -7.38 -26.31
CA ALA A 217 -0.37 -7.68 -27.65
C ALA A 217 -0.61 -6.40 -28.49
N GLU A 218 -1.24 -5.41 -27.87
CA GLU A 218 -1.44 -4.09 -28.51
C GLU A 218 -0.10 -3.40 -28.79
N PHE A 219 0.86 -3.48 -27.87
CA PHE A 219 2.19 -2.91 -28.05
C PHE A 219 2.91 -3.53 -29.23
N LYS A 220 2.97 -4.88 -29.31
CA LYS A 220 3.53 -5.60 -30.45
C LYS A 220 2.89 -5.17 -31.76
N GLN A 221 1.56 -5.13 -31.80
CA GLN A 221 0.84 -4.67 -32.98
C GLN A 221 1.24 -3.24 -33.39
N LYS A 222 1.29 -2.32 -32.42
CA LYS A 222 1.63 -0.91 -32.69
C LYS A 222 3.10 -0.71 -33.09
N LEU A 223 4.02 -1.56 -32.64
CA LEU A 223 5.41 -1.58 -33.11
C LEU A 223 5.46 -2.00 -34.56
N ASP A 224 4.72 -3.05 -34.93
CA ASP A 224 4.60 -3.51 -36.31
C ASP A 224 3.99 -2.47 -37.27
N GLU A 225 3.04 -1.68 -36.78
CA GLU A 225 2.34 -0.60 -37.52
C GLU A 225 3.12 0.72 -37.52
N SER A 226 4.23 0.84 -36.78
CA SER A 226 4.99 2.08 -36.66
C SER A 226 5.82 2.39 -37.91
N ASP A 227 6.11 3.68 -38.10
CA ASP A 227 7.01 4.15 -39.17
C ASP A 227 8.14 5.00 -38.53
N PRO A 228 9.41 4.53 -38.58
CA PRO A 228 9.82 3.23 -39.09
C PRO A 228 9.28 2.05 -38.27
N LYS A 229 9.10 0.89 -38.92
CA LYS A 229 8.68 -0.35 -38.25
C LYS A 229 9.70 -0.73 -37.19
N LEU A 230 9.22 -1.02 -35.97
CA LEU A 230 10.03 -1.37 -34.82
C LEU A 230 9.89 -2.87 -34.52
N ASP A 231 11.01 -3.47 -34.10
CA ASP A 231 11.08 -4.90 -33.84
C ASP A 231 11.01 -5.16 -32.32
N TYR A 232 9.93 -5.82 -31.88
CA TYR A 232 9.73 -6.20 -30.49
C TYR A 232 10.88 -7.06 -29.92
N ASP A 233 11.38 -8.01 -30.71
CA ASP A 233 12.39 -8.96 -30.25
C ASP A 233 13.77 -8.29 -30.04
N GLN A 234 13.98 -7.09 -30.58
CA GLN A 234 15.19 -6.29 -30.37
C GLN A 234 15.11 -5.34 -29.17
N LEU A 235 13.99 -5.29 -28.44
CA LEU A 235 13.85 -4.38 -27.29
C LEU A 235 14.77 -4.72 -26.10
N ASN A 236 15.36 -5.90 -26.11
CA ASN A 236 16.42 -6.28 -25.14
C ASN A 236 17.82 -5.77 -25.53
N ASP A 237 17.99 -5.24 -26.75
CA ASP A 237 19.22 -4.61 -27.20
C ASP A 237 19.21 -3.11 -26.84
N VAL A 238 20.08 -2.72 -25.91
CA VAL A 238 20.19 -1.33 -25.43
C VAL A 238 20.49 -0.36 -26.56
N ASP A 239 21.41 -0.73 -27.47
CA ASP A 239 21.78 0.12 -28.60
C ASP A 239 20.64 0.28 -29.59
N TYR A 240 19.80 -0.76 -29.76
CA TYR A 240 18.58 -0.67 -30.55
C TYR A 240 17.58 0.29 -29.94
N VAL A 241 17.35 0.16 -28.63
CA VAL A 241 16.41 1.01 -27.90
C VAL A 241 16.84 2.47 -27.92
N GLU A 242 18.12 2.76 -27.63
CA GLU A 242 18.64 4.13 -27.68
C GLU A 242 18.46 4.77 -29.06
N ARG A 243 18.77 4.04 -30.12
CA ARG A 243 18.59 4.53 -31.51
C ARG A 243 17.14 4.79 -31.87
N ASN A 244 16.20 4.05 -31.28
CA ASN A 244 14.78 4.10 -31.61
C ASN A 244 13.91 4.72 -30.49
N ILE A 245 14.52 5.38 -29.51
CA ILE A 245 13.82 5.87 -28.32
C ILE A 245 12.64 6.80 -28.63
N VAL A 246 12.78 7.67 -29.63
CA VAL A 246 11.73 8.63 -30.00
C VAL A 246 10.51 7.94 -30.62
N PRO A 247 10.65 7.07 -31.64
CA PRO A 247 9.51 6.32 -32.16
C PRO A 247 8.94 5.34 -31.14
N LEU A 248 9.75 4.68 -30.31
CA LEU A 248 9.27 3.82 -29.21
C LEU A 248 8.36 4.59 -28.25
N ARG A 249 8.77 5.77 -27.80
CA ARG A 249 7.95 6.64 -26.96
C ARG A 249 6.61 7.00 -27.61
N LYS A 250 6.59 7.28 -28.92
CA LYS A 250 5.34 7.59 -29.64
C LYS A 250 4.40 6.41 -29.69
N VAL A 251 4.93 5.20 -29.90
CA VAL A 251 4.14 3.96 -29.87
C VAL A 251 3.55 3.77 -28.49
N TYR A 252 4.40 3.88 -27.49
CA TYR A 252 4.03 3.68 -26.10
C TYR A 252 2.95 4.66 -25.62
N GLN A 253 3.08 5.94 -25.96
CA GLN A 253 2.09 6.96 -25.64
C GLN A 253 0.70 6.71 -26.26
N LYS A 254 0.61 5.79 -27.22
CA LYS A 254 -0.65 5.40 -27.85
C LYS A 254 -1.26 4.13 -27.28
N LEU A 255 -0.54 3.42 -26.35
CA LEU A 255 -1.04 2.20 -25.74
C LEU A 255 -2.19 2.51 -24.77
N GLY A 256 -3.21 1.67 -24.82
CA GLY A 256 -4.33 1.77 -23.89
C GLY A 256 -5.08 3.09 -23.89
N LYS A 257 -4.81 4.00 -24.85
CA LYS A 257 -5.54 5.26 -24.96
C LYS A 257 -6.95 5.00 -25.47
N LYS A 258 -7.87 4.82 -24.53
CA LYS A 258 -9.23 5.35 -24.77
C LYS A 258 -9.12 6.88 -24.70
N PRO A 259 -9.84 7.65 -25.55
CA PRO A 259 -9.60 9.10 -25.76
C PRO A 259 -9.68 10.01 -24.53
N LYS A 260 -9.87 9.49 -23.33
CA LYS A 260 -10.00 10.25 -22.07
C LYS A 260 -9.29 9.61 -20.86
N ASP A 261 -8.67 8.45 -21.02
CA ASP A 261 -8.09 7.70 -19.90
C ASP A 261 -6.59 8.01 -19.79
N GLY A 262 -6.06 7.95 -18.58
CA GLY A 262 -4.64 8.06 -18.30
C GLY A 262 -3.77 7.10 -19.13
N THR A 263 -2.47 7.23 -19.05
CA THR A 263 -1.55 6.36 -19.81
C THR A 263 -1.64 4.92 -19.32
N ALA A 264 -1.45 3.96 -20.22
CA ALA A 264 -1.40 2.52 -19.92
C ALA A 264 -0.39 2.14 -18.81
N ILE A 265 0.57 3.03 -18.54
CA ILE A 265 1.61 2.86 -17.52
C ILE A 265 1.03 2.79 -16.10
N ASN A 266 0.01 3.59 -15.81
CA ASN A 266 -0.63 3.64 -14.48
C ASN A 266 -1.39 2.35 -14.16
N LEU A 267 -1.66 1.53 -15.17
CA LEU A 267 -2.36 0.26 -14.99
C LEU A 267 -1.52 -0.78 -14.24
N ASN A 268 -0.19 -0.69 -14.28
CA ASN A 268 0.74 -1.63 -13.64
C ASN A 268 1.15 -1.16 -12.23
N SER A 269 0.19 -0.81 -11.38
CA SER A 269 0.49 -0.46 -10.00
C SER A 269 0.58 -1.70 -9.11
N LEU A 270 1.55 -1.69 -8.19
CA LEU A 270 1.65 -2.67 -7.13
C LEU A 270 0.53 -2.43 -6.10
N LEU A 271 -0.37 -3.38 -5.98
CA LEU A 271 -1.37 -3.41 -4.92
C LEU A 271 -0.73 -3.94 -3.64
N VAL A 272 -0.98 -3.28 -2.52
CA VAL A 272 -0.49 -3.73 -1.21
C VAL A 272 -1.65 -3.80 -0.23
N MET A 273 -1.93 -5.01 0.25
CA MET A 273 -2.88 -5.26 1.32
C MET A 273 -2.14 -5.29 2.65
N SER A 274 -2.49 -4.38 3.55
CA SER A 274 -1.97 -4.27 4.92
C SER A 274 -3.07 -4.67 5.89
N TYR A 275 -2.85 -5.70 6.73
CA TYR A 275 -3.93 -6.25 7.55
C TYR A 275 -3.42 -7.00 8.78
N PRO A 276 -4.23 -7.07 9.87
CA PRO A 276 -3.93 -7.91 11.02
C PRO A 276 -4.08 -9.39 10.69
N VAL A 277 -3.34 -10.23 11.38
CA VAL A 277 -3.38 -11.70 11.21
C VAL A 277 -4.75 -12.28 11.56
N ASP A 278 -5.40 -11.68 12.54
CA ASP A 278 -6.71 -12.09 13.03
C ASP A 278 -7.59 -10.86 13.24
N ALA A 279 -8.89 -11.00 12.97
CA ALA A 279 -9.88 -9.95 13.17
C ALA A 279 -10.03 -9.50 14.64
N GLU A 280 -9.73 -10.38 15.59
CA GLU A 280 -9.92 -10.12 17.03
C GLU A 280 -8.77 -9.33 17.67
N ILE A 281 -7.58 -9.35 17.06
CA ILE A 281 -6.40 -8.71 17.66
C ILE A 281 -6.32 -7.21 17.45
N CYS A 282 -7.11 -6.64 16.56
CA CYS A 282 -7.06 -5.22 16.25
C CYS A 282 -8.31 -4.50 16.73
N ASN A 283 -8.10 -3.50 17.60
CA ASN A 283 -9.16 -2.65 18.11
C ASN A 283 -8.91 -1.20 17.71
N TYR A 284 -9.97 -0.51 17.35
CA TYR A 284 -9.90 0.90 17.01
C TYR A 284 -9.56 1.74 18.24
N ALA A 285 -8.59 2.63 18.11
CA ALA A 285 -8.18 3.55 19.15
C ALA A 285 -8.61 5.01 18.86
N GLY A 286 -8.73 5.40 17.61
CA GLY A 286 -9.18 6.72 17.22
C GLY A 286 -8.70 7.17 15.85
N TYR A 287 -9.18 8.31 15.39
CA TYR A 287 -8.64 8.99 14.21
C TYR A 287 -8.48 10.48 14.47
N ARG A 288 -7.63 11.12 13.69
CA ARG A 288 -7.38 12.55 13.75
C ARG A 288 -7.29 13.12 12.34
N ASN A 289 -8.05 14.18 12.11
CA ASN A 289 -7.78 15.08 11.00
C ASN A 289 -7.13 16.35 11.57
N MET A 290 -6.04 16.82 10.97
CA MET A 290 -5.29 17.98 11.49
C MET A 290 -6.07 19.29 11.41
N GLY A 291 -7.13 19.36 10.56
CA GLY A 291 -8.05 20.49 10.49
C GLY A 291 -9.20 20.43 11.49
N ASP A 292 -9.51 19.26 12.02
CA ASP A 292 -10.60 19.01 12.91
C ASP A 292 -10.10 18.57 14.30
N ARG A 293 -10.99 18.66 15.28
CA ARG A 293 -10.71 18.17 16.62
C ARG A 293 -10.60 16.64 16.59
N TYR A 294 -9.75 16.10 17.45
CA TYR A 294 -9.68 14.68 17.73
C TYR A 294 -11.10 14.14 18.01
N VAL A 295 -11.57 13.23 17.20
CA VAL A 295 -12.86 12.57 17.37
C VAL A 295 -12.59 11.13 17.80
N ASP A 296 -12.81 10.87 19.09
CA ASP A 296 -12.84 9.51 19.61
C ASP A 296 -14.17 8.88 19.15
N CYS A 297 -14.13 8.19 18.02
CA CYS A 297 -15.25 7.41 17.55
C CYS A 297 -15.07 5.98 18.03
N GLN A 298 -15.78 5.59 19.06
CA GLN A 298 -15.95 4.18 19.38
C GLN A 298 -16.68 3.51 18.19
N TYR A 299 -15.91 3.00 17.23
CA TYR A 299 -16.47 2.10 16.23
C TYR A 299 -17.03 0.89 16.97
N LYS A 300 -18.35 0.75 16.96
CA LYS A 300 -18.97 -0.53 17.32
C LYS A 300 -18.34 -1.58 16.46
N ARG A 301 -17.92 -2.72 17.06
CA ARG A 301 -17.38 -3.89 16.39
C ARG A 301 -18.06 -4.07 15.04
N THR A 302 -17.40 -3.64 13.99
CA THR A 302 -17.79 -4.00 12.62
C THR A 302 -17.30 -5.42 12.39
N ILE A 303 -18.13 -6.22 11.76
CA ILE A 303 -17.76 -7.58 11.32
C ILE A 303 -16.66 -7.37 10.26
N GLY A 304 -15.38 -7.49 10.67
CA GLY A 304 -14.28 -7.29 9.73
C GLY A 304 -12.91 -7.16 10.38
N TYR A 305 -11.89 -7.21 9.57
CA TYR A 305 -10.49 -7.06 9.99
C TYR A 305 -10.18 -5.58 10.22
N ALA A 306 -10.46 -5.11 11.44
CA ALA A 306 -10.21 -3.75 11.87
C ALA A 306 -8.75 -3.36 11.58
N GLY A 307 -8.55 -2.13 11.08
CA GLY A 307 -7.23 -1.61 10.71
C GLY A 307 -6.69 -2.08 9.35
N SER A 308 -7.39 -2.96 8.63
CA SER A 308 -6.96 -3.38 7.29
C SER A 308 -7.04 -2.23 6.28
N CYS A 309 -6.07 -2.16 5.36
CA CYS A 309 -5.99 -1.13 4.33
C CYS A 309 -5.50 -1.74 3.01
N LEU A 310 -6.13 -1.39 1.91
CA LEU A 310 -5.64 -1.73 0.57
C LEU A 310 -5.18 -0.46 -0.15
N TYR A 311 -3.90 -0.45 -0.47
CA TYR A 311 -3.27 0.56 -1.31
C TYR A 311 -3.29 0.10 -2.76
N THR A 312 -3.77 0.95 -3.66
CA THR A 312 -4.02 0.61 -5.07
C THR A 312 -3.13 1.36 -6.05
N GLY A 313 -2.43 2.41 -5.60
CA GLY A 313 -1.72 3.33 -6.49
C GLY A 313 -2.67 3.94 -7.53
N ASP A 314 -2.19 4.03 -8.76
CA ASP A 314 -2.93 4.61 -9.87
C ASP A 314 -3.57 3.55 -10.79
N THR A 315 -3.75 2.32 -10.30
CA THR A 315 -4.39 1.26 -11.09
C THR A 315 -5.77 1.64 -11.59
N SER A 316 -6.28 0.96 -12.60
CA SER A 316 -7.63 1.19 -13.12
C SER A 316 -8.59 0.10 -12.68
N ALA A 317 -9.38 0.37 -11.65
CA ALA A 317 -10.45 -0.52 -11.21
C ALA A 317 -11.69 -0.53 -12.14
N ASN A 318 -11.66 0.24 -13.23
CA ASN A 318 -12.62 0.12 -14.33
C ASN A 318 -12.42 -1.18 -15.12
N GLU A 319 -11.19 -1.66 -15.18
CA GLU A 319 -10.88 -2.91 -15.84
C GLU A 319 -11.40 -4.08 -15.00
N LEU A 320 -12.25 -4.90 -15.60
CA LEU A 320 -12.98 -5.96 -14.87
C LEU A 320 -12.03 -6.90 -14.13
N PHE A 321 -10.92 -7.29 -14.75
CA PHE A 321 -9.98 -8.22 -14.13
C PHE A 321 -9.20 -7.59 -12.96
N VAL A 322 -8.90 -6.28 -13.00
CA VAL A 322 -8.31 -5.55 -11.86
C VAL A 322 -9.28 -5.55 -10.68
N TRP A 323 -10.55 -5.26 -10.96
CA TRP A 323 -11.57 -5.27 -9.93
C TRP A 323 -11.75 -6.68 -9.31
N ILE A 324 -11.85 -7.71 -10.16
CA ILE A 324 -11.93 -9.10 -9.70
C ILE A 324 -10.70 -9.44 -8.83
N ARG A 325 -9.51 -8.96 -9.21
CA ARG A 325 -8.30 -9.22 -8.44
C ARG A 325 -8.30 -8.51 -7.09
N ILE A 326 -8.77 -7.28 -7.03
CA ILE A 326 -8.98 -6.54 -5.78
C ILE A 326 -9.95 -7.31 -4.86
N GLU A 327 -11.09 -7.75 -5.37
CA GLU A 327 -12.07 -8.52 -4.59
C GLU A 327 -11.51 -9.87 -4.12
N SER A 328 -10.78 -10.59 -4.98
CA SER A 328 -10.10 -11.83 -4.60
C SER A 328 -9.07 -11.61 -3.50
N MET A 329 -8.27 -10.56 -3.61
CA MET A 329 -7.26 -10.20 -2.61
C MET A 329 -7.88 -9.91 -1.25
N ILE A 330 -8.97 -9.15 -1.20
CA ILE A 330 -9.71 -8.87 0.03
C ILE A 330 -10.26 -10.20 0.62
N LYS A 331 -10.89 -11.02 -0.21
CA LYS A 331 -11.47 -12.30 0.20
C LYS A 331 -10.43 -13.28 0.71
N GLU A 332 -9.29 -13.39 0.05
CA GLU A 332 -8.24 -14.35 0.39
C GLU A 332 -7.45 -13.91 1.63
N CYS A 333 -7.24 -12.59 1.82
CA CYS A 333 -6.55 -12.06 2.99
C CYS A 333 -7.44 -11.98 4.24
N LEU A 334 -8.72 -11.64 4.09
CA LEU A 334 -9.61 -11.35 5.21
C LEU A 334 -10.74 -12.38 5.39
N GLY A 335 -10.92 -13.28 4.42
CA GLY A 335 -12.06 -14.20 4.39
C GLY A 335 -13.27 -13.69 3.62
N SER A 336 -14.16 -14.60 3.25
CA SER A 336 -15.27 -14.33 2.31
C SER A 336 -16.31 -13.35 2.83
N GLU A 337 -16.51 -13.28 4.13
CA GLU A 337 -17.55 -12.45 4.79
C GLU A 337 -16.97 -11.18 5.42
N SER A 338 -15.66 -10.97 5.33
CA SER A 338 -15.00 -9.84 5.96
C SER A 338 -14.93 -8.63 5.04
N GLU A 339 -14.95 -7.45 5.67
CA GLU A 339 -14.85 -6.17 5.02
C GLU A 339 -13.49 -5.53 5.30
N LEU A 340 -12.94 -4.90 4.29
CA LEU A 340 -11.74 -4.05 4.39
C LEU A 340 -12.09 -2.74 5.10
N THR A 341 -11.28 -2.30 6.04
CA THR A 341 -11.54 -1.04 6.75
C THR A 341 -11.38 0.17 5.86
N MET A 342 -10.28 0.22 5.07
CA MET A 342 -9.93 1.36 4.25
C MET A 342 -9.43 0.95 2.86
N LEU A 343 -9.98 1.56 1.82
CA LEU A 343 -9.58 1.35 0.42
C LEU A 343 -9.06 2.65 -0.18
N GLN A 344 -7.85 2.62 -0.73
CA GLN A 344 -7.40 3.72 -1.60
C GLN A 344 -8.25 3.73 -2.88
N ILE A 345 -8.88 4.87 -3.15
CA ILE A 345 -9.56 5.07 -4.43
C ILE A 345 -8.49 5.35 -5.48
N PRO A 346 -8.41 4.52 -6.52
CA PRO A 346 -7.31 4.57 -7.48
C PRO A 346 -7.14 5.92 -8.16
N HIS A 347 -5.91 6.23 -8.55
CA HIS A 347 -5.55 7.32 -9.44
C HIS A 347 -6.17 8.66 -8.98
N HIS A 348 -5.92 9.02 -7.73
CA HIS A 348 -6.36 10.28 -7.11
C HIS A 348 -7.88 10.52 -7.17
N GLY A 349 -8.69 9.45 -7.20
CA GLY A 349 -10.13 9.55 -7.35
C GLY A 349 -10.59 9.93 -8.76
N SER A 350 -9.78 9.62 -9.77
CA SER A 350 -10.10 9.87 -11.17
C SER A 350 -11.36 9.13 -11.59
N LYS A 351 -12.32 9.86 -12.16
CA LYS A 351 -13.57 9.29 -12.72
C LYS A 351 -13.35 8.27 -13.82
N TYR A 352 -12.13 8.18 -14.34
CA TYR A 352 -11.74 7.26 -15.40
C TYR A 352 -11.11 5.97 -14.89
N SER A 353 -10.74 5.91 -13.60
CA SER A 353 -10.01 4.78 -13.02
C SER A 353 -10.86 3.88 -12.12
N TYR A 354 -12.12 4.19 -11.92
CA TYR A 354 -13.07 3.34 -11.21
C TYR A 354 -14.48 3.48 -11.78
N ASP A 355 -15.31 2.48 -11.58
CA ASP A 355 -16.71 2.47 -11.99
C ASP A 355 -17.67 2.30 -10.79
N GLY A 356 -18.97 2.16 -11.09
CA GLY A 356 -19.99 1.91 -10.09
C GLY A 356 -19.77 0.61 -9.29
N LYS A 357 -19.02 -0.36 -9.81
CA LYS A 357 -18.75 -1.63 -9.10
C LYS A 357 -17.89 -1.37 -7.88
N LEU A 358 -16.81 -0.57 -8.01
CA LEU A 358 -15.99 -0.20 -6.88
C LEU A 358 -16.81 0.52 -5.81
N VAL A 359 -17.53 1.58 -6.19
CA VAL A 359 -18.31 2.39 -5.22
C VAL A 359 -19.44 1.60 -4.58
N ASN A 360 -20.05 0.67 -5.32
CA ASN A 360 -21.18 -0.14 -4.84
C ASN A 360 -20.78 -1.43 -4.14
N SER A 361 -19.50 -1.79 -4.13
CA SER A 361 -19.04 -3.00 -3.47
C SER A 361 -19.26 -2.94 -1.97
N ASP A 362 -19.68 -4.05 -1.37
CA ASP A 362 -19.83 -4.20 0.07
C ASP A 362 -18.54 -4.78 0.71
N ARG A 363 -17.43 -4.81 -0.03
CA ARG A 363 -16.16 -5.38 0.42
C ARG A 363 -15.28 -4.43 1.23
N TYR A 364 -15.65 -3.17 1.36
CA TYR A 364 -14.91 -2.20 2.17
C TYR A 364 -15.83 -1.20 2.85
N LEU A 365 -15.36 -0.65 3.99
CA LEU A 365 -16.12 0.28 4.82
C LEU A 365 -15.92 1.73 4.37
N ASN A 366 -14.68 2.14 4.14
CA ASN A 366 -14.33 3.53 3.86
C ASN A 366 -13.34 3.64 2.71
N GLY A 367 -13.29 4.80 2.06
CA GLY A 367 -12.33 5.11 1.03
C GLY A 367 -11.45 6.30 1.38
N PHE A 368 -10.27 6.37 0.79
CA PHE A 368 -9.42 7.55 0.85
C PHE A 368 -8.76 7.81 -0.51
N THR A 369 -8.39 9.06 -0.74
CA THR A 369 -7.60 9.44 -1.91
C THR A 369 -6.84 10.74 -1.65
N ASN A 370 -5.65 10.85 -2.20
CA ASN A 370 -4.93 12.11 -2.29
C ASN A 370 -5.33 12.81 -3.58
N TYR A 371 -5.64 14.09 -3.48
CA TYR A 371 -6.12 14.84 -4.61
C TYR A 371 -5.73 16.34 -4.47
N ASP A 372 -5.36 16.97 -5.57
CA ASP A 372 -5.09 18.40 -5.60
C ASP A 372 -6.18 19.13 -6.40
N PRO A 373 -7.02 19.95 -5.76
CA PRO A 373 -8.08 20.67 -6.45
C PRO A 373 -7.58 21.62 -7.55
N TYR A 374 -6.31 22.01 -7.51
CA TYR A 374 -5.72 22.88 -8.53
C TYR A 374 -5.14 22.11 -9.73
N TYR A 375 -4.77 20.84 -9.52
CA TYR A 375 -4.16 20.00 -10.55
C TYR A 375 -5.16 19.05 -11.22
N SER A 376 -6.09 18.52 -10.44
CA SER A 376 -6.94 17.39 -10.83
C SER A 376 -8.38 17.77 -11.18
N GLN A 377 -8.70 19.08 -11.27
CA GLN A 377 -10.09 19.57 -11.46
C GLN A 377 -10.85 18.88 -12.60
N HIS A 378 -10.15 18.42 -13.65
CA HIS A 378 -10.79 17.76 -14.79
C HIS A 378 -10.83 16.24 -14.70
N ILE A 379 -10.08 15.65 -13.78
CA ILE A 379 -9.89 14.20 -13.64
C ILE A 379 -10.67 13.66 -12.46
N PHE A 380 -10.63 14.35 -11.30
CA PHE A 380 -11.33 13.95 -10.09
C PHE A 380 -12.86 13.88 -10.32
N ASP A 381 -13.50 12.85 -9.76
CA ASP A 381 -14.95 12.74 -9.79
C ASP A 381 -15.57 13.57 -8.65
N GLU A 382 -16.05 14.75 -8.97
CA GLU A 382 -16.71 15.66 -8.02
C GLU A 382 -17.95 15.03 -7.35
N ASN A 383 -18.54 13.97 -7.93
CA ASN A 383 -19.65 13.23 -7.34
C ASN A 383 -19.21 12.14 -6.38
N LEU A 384 -17.91 11.83 -6.30
CA LEU A 384 -17.38 10.76 -5.46
C LEU A 384 -17.77 10.90 -3.98
N PRO A 385 -17.63 12.09 -3.34
CA PRO A 385 -18.06 12.27 -1.96
C PRO A 385 -19.54 11.95 -1.74
N MET A 386 -20.41 12.35 -2.67
CA MET A 386 -21.84 12.10 -2.57
C MET A 386 -22.17 10.61 -2.75
N LYS A 387 -21.45 9.91 -3.63
CA LYS A 387 -21.61 8.47 -3.84
C LYS A 387 -21.26 7.69 -2.55
N PHE A 388 -20.20 8.08 -1.86
CA PHE A 388 -19.81 7.47 -0.57
C PHE A 388 -20.84 7.80 0.52
N ALA A 389 -21.25 9.05 0.65
CA ALA A 389 -22.24 9.48 1.63
C ALA A 389 -23.58 8.74 1.46
N SER A 390 -24.00 8.45 0.22
CA SER A 390 -25.21 7.68 -0.07
C SER A 390 -25.17 6.24 0.43
N LYS A 391 -23.99 5.70 0.69
CA LYS A 391 -23.75 4.36 1.26
C LYS A 391 -23.44 4.40 2.76
N PHE A 392 -23.56 5.56 3.41
CA PHE A 392 -23.16 5.78 4.81
C PHE A 392 -21.66 5.45 5.07
N ARG A 393 -20.81 5.68 4.09
CA ARG A 393 -19.38 5.45 4.15
C ARG A 393 -18.62 6.77 4.20
N MET A 394 -17.49 6.75 4.88
CA MET A 394 -16.58 7.89 4.90
C MET A 394 -15.69 7.87 3.64
N LEU A 395 -15.49 9.03 3.03
CA LEU A 395 -14.44 9.27 2.05
C LEU A 395 -13.47 10.32 2.62
N VAL A 396 -12.24 9.93 2.83
CA VAL A 396 -11.16 10.82 3.27
C VAL A 396 -10.52 11.45 2.04
N LEU A 397 -10.65 12.75 1.90
CA LEU A 397 -9.98 13.55 0.87
C LEU A 397 -8.77 14.23 1.48
N VAL A 398 -7.58 13.80 1.08
CA VAL A 398 -6.32 14.39 1.50
C VAL A 398 -5.80 15.27 0.38
N THR A 399 -5.69 16.57 0.65
CA THR A 399 -5.24 17.56 -0.32
C THR A 399 -3.79 17.99 -0.03
N ARG A 400 -3.32 19.07 -0.62
CA ARG A 400 -2.04 19.68 -0.27
C ARG A 400 -2.10 20.55 0.99
N GLU A 401 -3.31 20.83 1.50
CA GLU A 401 -3.47 21.62 2.70
C GLU A 401 -3.12 20.78 3.94
N TYR A 402 -2.25 21.31 4.79
CA TYR A 402 -1.80 20.61 6.01
C TYR A 402 -2.97 20.11 6.88
N GLY A 403 -4.03 20.91 6.98
CA GLY A 403 -5.23 20.55 7.71
C GLY A 403 -6.00 19.34 7.15
N SER A 404 -5.69 18.87 5.94
CA SER A 404 -6.30 17.67 5.34
C SER A 404 -5.60 16.37 5.72
N GLN A 405 -4.44 16.43 6.40
CA GLN A 405 -3.79 15.22 6.90
C GLN A 405 -4.73 14.40 7.75
N TYR A 406 -4.75 13.09 7.50
CA TYR A 406 -5.60 12.16 8.22
C TYR A 406 -4.77 11.07 8.87
N GLU A 407 -5.04 10.77 10.13
CA GLU A 407 -4.36 9.76 10.92
C GLU A 407 -5.36 8.79 11.54
N GLU A 408 -5.05 7.49 11.47
CA GLU A 408 -5.76 6.43 12.18
C GLU A 408 -4.87 5.81 13.24
N TYR A 409 -5.47 5.47 14.37
CA TYR A 409 -4.81 4.81 15.49
C TYR A 409 -5.50 3.49 15.77
N TRP A 410 -4.74 2.40 15.74
CA TRP A 410 -5.21 1.06 15.99
C TRP A 410 -4.42 0.42 17.12
N LYS A 411 -5.13 -0.20 18.05
CA LYS A 411 -4.54 -0.93 19.17
C LYS A 411 -4.55 -2.40 18.83
N LEU A 412 -3.36 -3.01 18.83
CA LEU A 412 -3.14 -4.43 18.59
C LEU A 412 -2.86 -5.11 19.91
N VAL A 413 -3.55 -6.20 20.18
CA VAL A 413 -3.44 -6.96 21.44
C VAL A 413 -3.07 -8.39 21.10
N LEU A 414 -1.95 -8.88 21.69
CA LEU A 414 -1.54 -10.29 21.61
C LEU A 414 -2.35 -11.14 22.57
#